data_7516ef2058ce21d938744a0f03c5eb89
#
_entry.id   7516ef2058ce21d938744a0f03c5eb89
#
_cell.length_a   1.000
_cell.length_b   1.000
_cell.length_c   1.000
_cell.angle_alpha   90.00
_cell.angle_beta   90.00
_cell.angle_gamma   90.00
#
_symmetry.space_group_name_H-M   'P 1'
#
loop_
_entity.id
_entity.type
_entity.pdbx_description
1 polymer ?
#
loop_
_entity_poly.entity_id
_entity_poly.type
_entity_poly.pdbx_seq_one_letter_code
_entity_poly.pdbx_strand_id
1 'polypeptide(L)'
;MAGWEERTHADGRVFYINHNLKATQWEDPRLQKLGGTAVPYSRDYKRKYDYFRSKLRKPQNVPNKVDIKITRDNVFEDSYRAIMSVKKPDILKTRLWIEFDGEVGLDYGGVAREWFYLLSKEMFNPYYGLFEYSATDNYTLQINPLSGLLNEDHLTYFEFIGRIAGMAVFHGKLLDGFFIRPFYKMMLGKQITLSDMESVDSEYFNSLIWIKDNDPEDLDLTFSVEEDYFGELTERELKPGGKEITVTNENKMEYIMLVIKWRFISRIETQMQSFMKGFTALIQQNMIKIFDENELELLMCGLQDIDVNDWKRNTAYKGEYNPNHPVIVNFWKAVYSFNNETRSRLLQFVTGTSRVPMNGFSEIFNRIDLPPYFDYHELRKNLLTAVENTQGFEGVD
;
A
#
# COMPACT_ATOMS: atom_id res chain seq x y z
N MET A 1 3.52 -26.45 -3.32
CA MET A 1 4.19 -27.58 -2.63
C MET A 1 3.46 -28.85 -2.96
N ALA A 2 4.20 -29.92 -3.27
CA ALA A 2 3.56 -31.18 -3.58
C ALA A 2 2.76 -31.71 -2.36
N GLY A 3 1.49 -32.00 -2.56
CA GLY A 3 0.61 -32.57 -1.54
C GLY A 3 -0.11 -31.57 -0.61
N TRP A 4 0.09 -30.26 -0.77
CA TRP A 4 -0.62 -29.24 0.00
C TRP A 4 -1.62 -28.48 -0.87
N GLU A 5 -2.82 -28.26 -0.33
CA GLU A 5 -3.89 -27.45 -0.90
C GLU A 5 -4.24 -26.31 0.07
N GLU A 6 -4.44 -25.11 -0.47
CA GLU A 6 -4.90 -23.93 0.29
C GLU A 6 -6.42 -23.80 0.15
N ARG A 7 -7.14 -23.63 1.25
CA ARG A 7 -8.59 -23.38 1.29
C ARG A 7 -8.95 -22.26 2.24
N THR A 8 -10.08 -21.62 1.97
CA THR A 8 -10.65 -20.60 2.84
C THR A 8 -11.80 -21.20 3.65
N HIS A 9 -11.75 -21.03 4.97
CA HIS A 9 -12.82 -21.41 5.89
C HIS A 9 -13.99 -20.41 5.77
N ALA A 10 -15.17 -20.80 6.27
CA ALA A 10 -16.38 -19.96 6.23
C ALA A 10 -16.25 -18.60 6.97
N ASP A 11 -15.32 -18.50 7.92
CA ASP A 11 -15.00 -17.27 8.64
C ASP A 11 -13.96 -16.38 7.93
N GLY A 12 -13.58 -16.72 6.68
CA GLY A 12 -12.62 -15.98 5.86
C GLY A 12 -11.15 -16.32 6.11
N ARG A 13 -10.82 -17.17 7.09
CA ARG A 13 -9.44 -17.56 7.36
C ARG A 13 -8.99 -18.65 6.37
N VAL A 14 -7.72 -18.54 5.95
CA VAL A 14 -7.07 -19.54 5.11
C VAL A 14 -6.55 -20.70 5.96
N PHE A 15 -6.74 -21.94 5.50
CA PHE A 15 -6.14 -23.13 6.07
C PHE A 15 -5.56 -24.02 4.98
N TYR A 16 -4.68 -24.91 5.37
CA TYR A 16 -3.92 -25.76 4.47
C TYR A 16 -4.24 -27.23 4.74
N ILE A 17 -4.49 -27.98 3.66
CA ILE A 17 -4.75 -29.41 3.68
C ILE A 17 -3.51 -30.12 3.14
N ASN A 18 -2.98 -31.05 3.93
CA ASN A 18 -1.95 -31.97 3.45
C ASN A 18 -2.60 -33.28 3.01
N HIS A 19 -2.69 -33.49 1.71
CA HIS A 19 -3.31 -34.71 1.15
C HIS A 19 -2.49 -35.97 1.43
N ASN A 20 -1.18 -35.85 1.59
CA ASN A 20 -0.31 -36.99 1.86
C ASN A 20 -0.44 -37.47 3.33
N LEU A 21 -0.58 -36.53 4.27
CA LEU A 21 -0.72 -36.82 5.70
C LEU A 21 -2.18 -36.86 6.15
N LYS A 22 -3.14 -36.53 5.28
CA LYS A 22 -4.58 -36.41 5.57
C LYS A 22 -4.84 -35.50 6.80
N ALA A 23 -4.10 -34.39 6.90
CA ALA A 23 -4.13 -33.46 8.00
C ALA A 23 -4.42 -32.04 7.51
N THR A 24 -5.04 -31.25 8.37
CA THR A 24 -5.28 -29.82 8.12
C THR A 24 -4.54 -28.97 9.15
N GLN A 25 -4.08 -27.80 8.73
CA GLN A 25 -3.45 -26.82 9.63
C GLN A 25 -3.78 -25.38 9.18
N TRP A 26 -3.78 -24.47 10.15
CA TRP A 26 -4.01 -23.04 9.88
C TRP A 26 -2.73 -22.30 9.45
N GLU A 27 -1.58 -22.86 9.80
CA GLU A 27 -0.28 -22.29 9.51
C GLU A 27 0.16 -22.61 8.08
N ASP A 28 0.74 -21.63 7.40
CA ASP A 28 1.29 -21.83 6.07
C ASP A 28 2.49 -22.81 6.13
N PRO A 29 2.41 -23.96 5.43
CA PRO A 29 3.48 -24.96 5.49
C PRO A 29 4.82 -24.47 4.94
N ARG A 30 4.83 -23.34 4.21
CA ARG A 30 6.06 -22.69 3.76
C ARG A 30 6.88 -22.12 4.91
N LEU A 31 6.21 -21.73 6.02
CA LEU A 31 6.84 -21.16 7.21
C LEU A 31 7.52 -22.21 8.09
N GLN A 32 7.06 -23.47 8.07
CA GLN A 32 7.65 -24.57 8.87
C GLN A 32 9.11 -24.85 8.53
N LYS A 33 9.55 -24.52 7.32
CA LYS A 33 10.95 -24.69 6.88
C LYS A 33 11.92 -23.69 7.49
N LEU A 34 11.43 -22.68 8.22
CA LEU A 34 12.27 -21.64 8.85
C LEU A 34 12.74 -22.01 10.28
N GLY A 35 12.44 -23.23 10.75
CA GLY A 35 12.97 -23.79 12.02
C GLY A 35 12.45 -23.06 13.26
N GLY A 36 11.26 -23.42 13.74
CA GLY A 36 10.67 -22.95 14.99
C GLY A 36 9.31 -23.58 15.23
N THR A 37 8.86 -23.59 16.50
CA THR A 37 7.53 -24.06 16.90
C THR A 37 6.43 -23.30 16.16
N ALA A 38 5.40 -24.02 15.71
CA ALA A 38 4.23 -23.45 15.04
C ALA A 38 3.67 -22.24 15.80
N VAL A 39 3.60 -21.08 15.12
CA VAL A 39 3.05 -19.84 15.66
C VAL A 39 1.75 -19.53 14.93
N PRO A 40 0.67 -19.08 15.63
CA PRO A 40 -0.58 -18.76 14.98
C PRO A 40 -0.42 -17.77 13.83
N TYR A 41 -1.08 -17.99 12.71
CA TYR A 41 -1.02 -17.27 11.45
C TYR A 41 -1.03 -15.73 11.57
N SER A 42 -1.83 -15.20 12.48
CA SER A 42 -2.02 -13.75 12.67
C SER A 42 -0.91 -13.04 13.46
N ARG A 43 0.07 -13.77 14.01
CA ARG A 43 1.10 -13.20 14.90
C ARG A 43 2.50 -13.19 14.31
N ASP A 44 2.67 -13.62 13.06
CA ASP A 44 4.01 -13.84 12.52
C ASP A 44 4.32 -13.14 11.18
N TYR A 45 3.90 -11.88 11.06
CA TYR A 45 4.28 -11.05 9.90
C TYR A 45 5.81 -11.06 9.69
N LYS A 46 6.59 -10.95 10.75
CA LYS A 46 8.05 -10.92 10.64
C LYS A 46 8.61 -12.17 9.96
N ARG A 47 8.13 -13.38 10.33
CA ARG A 47 8.57 -14.63 9.69
C ARG A 47 8.12 -14.71 8.23
N LYS A 48 6.90 -14.29 7.93
CA LYS A 48 6.41 -14.18 6.55
C LYS A 48 7.27 -13.22 5.73
N TYR A 49 7.59 -12.06 6.31
CA TYR A 49 8.44 -11.06 5.69
C TYR A 49 9.86 -11.61 5.45
N ASP A 50 10.49 -12.21 6.45
CA ASP A 50 11.82 -12.80 6.33
C ASP A 50 11.85 -13.93 5.28
N TYR A 51 10.81 -14.77 5.26
CA TYR A 51 10.66 -15.79 4.22
C TYR A 51 10.52 -15.15 2.84
N PHE A 52 9.63 -14.17 2.68
CA PHE A 52 9.44 -13.44 1.45
C PHE A 52 10.75 -12.82 0.98
N ARG A 53 11.45 -12.08 1.85
CA ARG A 53 12.74 -11.45 1.54
C ARG A 53 13.80 -12.47 1.09
N SER A 54 13.84 -13.65 1.72
CA SER A 54 14.76 -14.72 1.34
C SER A 54 14.51 -15.30 -0.07
N LYS A 55 13.30 -15.14 -0.59
CA LYS A 55 12.91 -15.59 -1.94
C LYS A 55 13.15 -14.55 -3.03
N LEU A 56 13.32 -13.29 -2.66
CA LEU A 56 13.66 -12.24 -3.62
C LEU A 56 15.08 -12.47 -4.17
N ARG A 57 15.16 -12.79 -5.44
CA ARG A 57 16.45 -13.04 -6.10
C ARG A 57 16.98 -11.75 -6.71
N LYS A 58 18.26 -11.46 -6.46
CA LYS A 58 18.97 -10.43 -7.23
C LYS A 58 19.11 -10.88 -8.67
N PRO A 59 18.88 -10.01 -9.65
CA PRO A 59 19.03 -10.35 -11.06
C PRO A 59 20.49 -10.63 -11.40
N GLN A 60 20.70 -11.51 -12.39
CA GLN A 60 22.02 -11.81 -12.93
C GLN A 60 22.12 -11.24 -14.34
N ASN A 61 23.33 -10.94 -14.78
CA ASN A 61 23.61 -10.40 -16.12
C ASN A 61 22.87 -9.07 -16.44
N VAL A 62 22.79 -8.20 -15.45
CA VAL A 62 22.25 -6.83 -15.53
C VAL A 62 23.26 -5.85 -14.94
N PRO A 63 23.17 -4.55 -15.24
CA PRO A 63 23.99 -3.52 -14.60
C PRO A 63 23.90 -3.58 -13.08
N ASN A 64 24.94 -3.15 -12.36
CA ASN A 64 24.94 -3.16 -10.89
C ASN A 64 24.00 -2.12 -10.28
N LYS A 65 23.65 -1.08 -11.05
CA LYS A 65 22.76 0.01 -10.62
C LYS A 65 21.89 0.46 -11.78
N VAL A 66 20.81 1.11 -11.46
CA VAL A 66 19.97 1.89 -12.38
C VAL A 66 19.96 3.33 -11.90
N ASP A 67 20.33 4.24 -12.80
CA ASP A 67 20.33 5.68 -12.54
C ASP A 67 19.00 6.26 -12.97
N ILE A 68 18.34 6.99 -12.07
CA ILE A 68 17.05 7.63 -12.28
C ILE A 68 17.24 9.12 -11.95
N LYS A 69 17.27 9.95 -12.99
CA LYS A 69 17.39 11.40 -12.86
C LYS A 69 16.03 12.03 -13.02
N ILE A 70 15.67 12.88 -12.08
CA ILE A 70 14.36 13.54 -11.99
C ILE A 70 14.51 14.98 -11.53
N THR A 71 13.53 15.81 -11.85
CA THR A 71 13.40 17.17 -11.32
C THR A 71 12.30 17.19 -10.24
N ARG A 72 12.45 18.02 -9.22
CA ARG A 72 11.45 18.12 -8.14
C ARG A 72 10.09 18.60 -8.64
N ASP A 73 10.09 19.52 -9.59
CA ASP A 73 8.86 20.09 -10.14
C ASP A 73 8.12 19.14 -11.09
N ASN A 74 8.76 18.03 -11.51
CA ASN A 74 8.18 17.10 -12.49
C ASN A 74 8.42 15.63 -12.14
N VAL A 75 8.36 15.30 -10.83
CA VAL A 75 8.69 13.96 -10.30
C VAL A 75 7.90 12.86 -11.00
N PHE A 76 6.60 13.08 -11.26
CA PHE A 76 5.73 12.06 -11.84
C PHE A 76 6.12 11.71 -13.28
N GLU A 77 6.18 12.71 -14.16
CA GLU A 77 6.47 12.49 -15.58
C GLU A 77 7.93 12.06 -15.83
N ASP A 78 8.89 12.62 -15.11
CA ASP A 78 10.28 12.21 -15.23
C ASP A 78 10.48 10.76 -14.77
N SER A 79 9.83 10.37 -13.68
CA SER A 79 9.84 8.99 -13.19
C SER A 79 9.15 8.04 -14.18
N TYR A 80 8.00 8.45 -14.73
CA TYR A 80 7.29 7.68 -15.75
C TYR A 80 8.19 7.40 -16.96
N ARG A 81 8.82 8.43 -17.52
CA ARG A 81 9.73 8.29 -18.67
C ARG A 81 10.92 7.39 -18.34
N ALA A 82 11.56 7.60 -17.19
CA ALA A 82 12.71 6.82 -16.78
C ALA A 82 12.37 5.33 -16.61
N ILE A 83 11.33 5.02 -15.86
CA ILE A 83 10.93 3.64 -15.52
C ILE A 83 10.33 2.90 -16.72
N MET A 84 9.51 3.55 -17.53
CA MET A 84 8.88 2.91 -18.69
C MET A 84 9.84 2.73 -19.86
N SER A 85 10.93 3.49 -19.92
CA SER A 85 12.02 3.28 -20.89
C SER A 85 12.81 1.98 -20.65
N VAL A 86 12.77 1.44 -19.43
CA VAL A 86 13.50 0.22 -19.07
C VAL A 86 12.81 -1.00 -19.68
N LYS A 87 13.40 -1.56 -20.74
CA LYS A 87 12.85 -2.73 -21.46
C LYS A 87 12.91 -4.03 -20.66
N LYS A 88 13.94 -4.19 -19.81
CA LYS A 88 14.13 -5.38 -18.97
C LYS A 88 13.83 -5.01 -17.51
N PRO A 89 12.66 -5.37 -16.96
CA PRO A 89 12.28 -5.01 -15.59
C PRO A 89 13.27 -5.46 -14.51
N ASP A 90 14.05 -6.49 -14.76
CA ASP A 90 15.10 -6.95 -13.84
C ASP A 90 16.17 -5.89 -13.56
N ILE A 91 16.36 -4.93 -14.44
CA ILE A 91 17.28 -3.79 -14.21
C ILE A 91 16.75 -2.96 -13.02
N LEU A 92 15.42 -2.82 -12.85
CA LEU A 92 14.81 -2.09 -11.74
C LEU A 92 14.98 -2.78 -10.38
N LYS A 93 15.44 -4.04 -10.37
CA LYS A 93 15.79 -4.79 -9.15
C LYS A 93 17.24 -4.58 -8.71
N THR A 94 18.03 -3.83 -9.47
CA THR A 94 19.40 -3.48 -9.14
C THR A 94 19.45 -2.31 -8.15
N ARG A 95 20.62 -1.89 -7.70
CA ARG A 95 20.72 -0.75 -6.78
C ARG A 95 20.12 0.49 -7.44
N LEU A 96 19.11 1.08 -6.81
CA LEU A 96 18.53 2.34 -7.25
C LEU A 96 19.47 3.48 -6.93
N TRP A 97 19.79 4.29 -7.94
CA TRP A 97 20.52 5.52 -7.80
C TRP A 97 19.63 6.67 -8.25
N ILE A 98 19.02 7.33 -7.29
CA ILE A 98 18.09 8.44 -7.53
C ILE A 98 18.88 9.74 -7.44
N GLU A 99 18.72 10.60 -8.42
CA GLU A 99 19.37 11.90 -8.48
C GLU A 99 18.30 12.97 -8.79
N PHE A 100 18.12 13.92 -7.87
CA PHE A 100 17.36 15.12 -8.15
C PHE A 100 18.26 16.13 -8.85
N ASP A 101 17.83 16.63 -10.00
CA ASP A 101 18.63 17.54 -10.81
C ASP A 101 18.95 18.83 -10.04
N GLY A 102 20.24 19.21 -10.06
CA GLY A 102 20.74 20.37 -9.33
C GLY A 102 21.02 20.14 -7.84
N GLU A 103 20.79 18.92 -7.31
CA GLU A 103 21.04 18.60 -5.91
C GLU A 103 22.28 17.69 -5.74
N VAL A 104 23.04 17.93 -4.66
CA VAL A 104 24.15 17.06 -4.28
C VAL A 104 23.68 16.19 -3.12
N GLY A 105 23.22 14.97 -3.43
CA GLY A 105 22.77 14.00 -2.42
C GLY A 105 23.75 12.86 -2.25
N LEU A 106 24.19 12.57 -1.03
CA LEU A 106 24.85 11.31 -0.69
C LEU A 106 23.78 10.27 -0.40
N ASP A 107 23.61 9.29 -1.33
CA ASP A 107 22.58 8.26 -1.19
C ASP A 107 22.96 7.18 -0.16
N TYR A 108 22.64 7.44 1.10
CA TYR A 108 22.55 6.40 2.13
C TYR A 108 21.14 5.76 2.21
N GLY A 109 20.35 5.84 1.13
CA GLY A 109 18.99 5.33 1.02
C GLY A 109 17.89 6.33 1.43
N GLY A 110 18.27 7.56 1.82
CA GLY A 110 17.33 8.66 2.12
C GLY A 110 16.68 9.20 0.86
N VAL A 111 17.48 9.54 -0.14
CA VAL A 111 16.99 10.07 -1.43
C VAL A 111 16.03 9.11 -2.12
N ALA A 112 16.31 7.79 -2.09
CA ALA A 112 15.37 6.81 -2.65
C ALA A 112 14.06 6.74 -1.86
N ARG A 113 14.07 6.88 -0.51
CA ARG A 113 12.84 6.94 0.30
C ARG A 113 12.03 8.18 -0.03
N GLU A 114 12.69 9.32 -0.11
CA GLU A 114 12.07 10.58 -0.49
C GLU A 114 11.45 10.51 -1.89
N TRP A 115 12.16 9.93 -2.85
CA TRP A 115 11.61 9.72 -4.19
C TRP A 115 10.32 8.89 -4.18
N PHE A 116 10.30 7.75 -3.49
CA PHE A 116 9.07 6.95 -3.37
C PHE A 116 7.95 7.71 -2.69
N TYR A 117 8.27 8.52 -1.68
CA TYR A 117 7.30 9.36 -0.98
C TYR A 117 6.70 10.43 -1.91
N LEU A 118 7.54 11.24 -2.55
CA LEU A 118 7.10 12.30 -3.46
C LEU A 118 6.31 11.73 -4.64
N LEU A 119 6.83 10.66 -5.23
CA LEU A 119 6.15 10.00 -6.34
C LEU A 119 4.79 9.42 -5.92
N SER A 120 4.69 8.87 -4.71
CA SER A 120 3.41 8.39 -4.17
C SER A 120 2.39 9.51 -4.04
N LYS A 121 2.81 10.69 -3.56
CA LYS A 121 1.94 11.87 -3.45
C LYS A 121 1.37 12.29 -4.79
N GLU A 122 2.19 12.21 -5.84
CA GLU A 122 1.76 12.58 -7.18
C GLU A 122 0.91 11.47 -7.83
N MET A 123 1.40 10.23 -7.89
CA MET A 123 0.72 9.17 -8.64
C MET A 123 -0.61 8.73 -8.03
N PHE A 124 -0.82 8.95 -6.72
CA PHE A 124 -2.08 8.65 -6.03
C PHE A 124 -2.98 9.87 -5.86
N ASN A 125 -2.55 11.04 -6.33
CA ASN A 125 -3.35 12.25 -6.26
C ASN A 125 -4.58 12.12 -7.17
N PRO A 126 -5.81 12.25 -6.63
CA PRO A 126 -7.05 12.18 -7.42
C PRO A 126 -7.12 13.19 -8.58
N TYR A 127 -6.35 14.28 -8.51
CA TYR A 127 -6.26 15.29 -9.57
C TYR A 127 -5.87 14.68 -10.93
N TYR A 128 -5.04 13.64 -10.95
CA TYR A 128 -4.64 12.96 -12.19
C TYR A 128 -5.71 12.01 -12.74
N GLY A 129 -6.82 11.83 -12.03
CA GLY A 129 -7.95 11.02 -12.48
C GLY A 129 -7.73 9.51 -12.51
N LEU A 130 -6.57 9.02 -12.04
CA LEU A 130 -6.26 7.58 -11.99
C LEU A 130 -6.87 6.90 -10.75
N PHE A 131 -6.85 7.59 -9.64
CA PHE A 131 -7.45 7.17 -8.37
C PHE A 131 -8.47 8.20 -7.91
N GLU A 132 -9.38 7.76 -7.05
CA GLU A 132 -10.38 8.59 -6.39
C GLU A 132 -10.53 8.17 -4.92
N TYR A 133 -11.11 9.03 -4.09
CA TYR A 133 -11.46 8.63 -2.73
C TYR A 133 -12.68 7.72 -2.73
N SER A 134 -12.66 6.69 -1.88
CA SER A 134 -13.72 5.68 -1.81
C SER A 134 -15.05 6.22 -1.27
N ALA A 135 -15.01 7.20 -0.36
CA ALA A 135 -16.17 7.91 0.18
C ALA A 135 -15.78 9.33 0.63
N THR A 136 -16.77 10.21 0.84
CA THR A 136 -16.57 11.62 1.19
C THR A 136 -15.82 11.80 2.51
N ASP A 137 -16.05 10.92 3.49
CA ASP A 137 -15.46 10.98 4.83
C ASP A 137 -14.33 9.97 5.03
N ASN A 138 -14.03 9.17 4.01
CA ASN A 138 -13.00 8.14 4.06
C ASN A 138 -11.86 8.51 3.11
N TYR A 139 -10.65 8.68 3.65
CA TYR A 139 -9.46 9.05 2.87
C TYR A 139 -8.79 7.85 2.18
N THR A 140 -9.46 6.70 2.10
CA THR A 140 -8.94 5.56 1.36
C THR A 140 -9.17 5.73 -0.14
N LEU A 141 -8.19 5.28 -0.91
CA LEU A 141 -8.16 5.39 -2.37
C LEU A 141 -8.70 4.11 -3.02
N GLN A 142 -9.33 4.30 -4.15
CA GLN A 142 -9.68 3.23 -5.08
C GLN A 142 -9.31 3.65 -6.50
N ILE A 143 -9.20 2.68 -7.39
CA ILE A 143 -9.01 2.94 -8.81
C ILE A 143 -10.24 3.67 -9.33
N ASN A 144 -10.04 4.77 -10.06
CA ASN A 144 -11.12 5.51 -10.69
C ASN A 144 -11.64 4.73 -11.93
N PRO A 145 -12.90 4.27 -11.93
CA PRO A 145 -13.47 3.57 -13.07
C PRO A 145 -13.49 4.42 -14.36
N LEU A 146 -13.56 5.74 -14.21
CA LEU A 146 -13.62 6.70 -15.30
C LEU A 146 -12.24 7.20 -15.75
N SER A 147 -11.17 6.60 -15.26
CA SER A 147 -9.80 7.03 -15.58
C SER A 147 -9.51 7.13 -17.08
N GLY A 148 -10.11 6.25 -17.89
CA GLY A 148 -9.95 6.25 -19.35
C GLY A 148 -10.65 7.42 -20.06
N LEU A 149 -11.64 8.05 -19.43
CA LEU A 149 -12.28 9.25 -19.95
C LEU A 149 -11.45 10.51 -19.65
N LEU A 150 -10.69 10.47 -18.56
CA LEU A 150 -9.86 11.59 -18.10
C LEU A 150 -8.45 11.54 -18.69
N ASN A 151 -7.95 10.35 -19.02
CA ASN A 151 -6.60 10.13 -19.55
C ASN A 151 -6.60 8.94 -20.52
N GLU A 152 -6.36 9.20 -21.81
CA GLU A 152 -6.30 8.15 -22.84
C GLU A 152 -5.21 7.12 -22.57
N ASP A 153 -4.07 7.52 -21.99
CA ASP A 153 -2.94 6.67 -21.66
C ASP A 153 -3.03 6.02 -20.27
N HIS A 154 -4.20 6.07 -19.60
CA HIS A 154 -4.38 5.63 -18.22
C HIS A 154 -3.85 4.21 -17.95
N LEU A 155 -4.02 3.26 -18.87
CA LEU A 155 -3.54 1.89 -18.70
C LEU A 155 -2.03 1.80 -18.63
N THR A 156 -1.31 2.64 -19.38
CA THR A 156 0.15 2.72 -19.33
C THR A 156 0.62 3.32 -18.02
N TYR A 157 -0.11 4.31 -17.51
CA TYR A 157 0.15 4.86 -16.17
C TYR A 157 -0.13 3.82 -15.06
N PHE A 158 -1.19 3.01 -15.18
CA PHE A 158 -1.41 1.92 -14.22
C PHE A 158 -0.31 0.85 -14.27
N GLU A 159 0.21 0.53 -15.45
CA GLU A 159 1.38 -0.36 -15.56
C GLU A 159 2.61 0.27 -14.89
N PHE A 160 2.86 1.54 -15.10
CA PHE A 160 3.92 2.29 -14.43
C PHE A 160 3.79 2.26 -12.90
N ILE A 161 2.60 2.58 -12.37
CA ILE A 161 2.33 2.57 -10.94
C ILE A 161 2.52 1.17 -10.37
N GLY A 162 2.10 0.13 -11.10
CA GLY A 162 2.37 -1.26 -10.75
C GLY A 162 3.87 -1.56 -10.66
N ARG A 163 4.68 -1.07 -11.61
CA ARG A 163 6.16 -1.21 -11.53
C ARG A 163 6.72 -0.50 -10.31
N ILE A 164 6.28 0.72 -10.01
CA ILE A 164 6.71 1.47 -8.81
C ILE A 164 6.35 0.70 -7.55
N ALA A 165 5.13 0.15 -7.44
CA ALA A 165 4.72 -0.66 -6.29
C ALA A 165 5.59 -1.93 -6.16
N GLY A 166 5.85 -2.61 -7.27
CA GLY A 166 6.77 -3.76 -7.30
C GLY A 166 8.21 -3.40 -6.91
N MET A 167 8.71 -2.23 -7.34
CA MET A 167 10.01 -1.71 -6.93
C MET A 167 10.05 -1.41 -5.43
N ALA A 168 9.04 -0.74 -4.89
CA ALA A 168 8.94 -0.42 -3.47
C ALA A 168 9.02 -1.71 -2.63
N VAL A 169 8.20 -2.71 -2.96
CA VAL A 169 8.21 -4.01 -2.28
C VAL A 169 9.56 -4.73 -2.43
N PHE A 170 10.16 -4.73 -3.62
CA PHE A 170 11.46 -5.36 -3.85
C PHE A 170 12.59 -4.71 -3.03
N HIS A 171 12.64 -3.39 -3.01
CA HIS A 171 13.69 -2.62 -2.33
C HIS A 171 13.40 -2.36 -0.85
N GLY A 172 12.27 -2.85 -0.31
CA GLY A 172 11.85 -2.60 1.07
C GLY A 172 11.61 -1.11 1.34
N LYS A 173 11.02 -0.42 0.39
CA LYS A 173 10.58 0.98 0.50
C LYS A 173 9.08 1.04 0.63
N LEU A 174 8.57 2.11 1.21
CA LEU A 174 7.15 2.29 1.48
C LEU A 174 6.55 3.32 0.52
N LEU A 175 5.31 3.06 0.13
CA LEU A 175 4.47 4.00 -0.62
C LEU A 175 3.59 4.76 0.37
N ASP A 176 3.32 6.02 0.08
CA ASP A 176 2.40 6.84 0.88
C ASP A 176 1.01 6.89 0.24
N GLY A 177 0.23 5.86 0.48
CA GLY A 177 -1.14 5.71 -0.01
C GLY A 177 -1.93 4.73 0.84
N PHE A 178 -3.26 4.90 0.87
CA PHE A 178 -4.20 4.02 1.56
C PHE A 178 -5.22 3.57 0.55
N PHE A 179 -5.30 2.27 0.33
CA PHE A 179 -6.26 1.70 -0.59
C PHE A 179 -7.36 0.96 0.15
N ILE A 180 -8.50 0.85 -0.49
CA ILE A 180 -9.58 0.00 -0.01
C ILE A 180 -9.12 -1.46 0.08
N ARG A 181 -9.66 -2.20 1.04
CA ARG A 181 -9.34 -3.64 1.22
C ARG A 181 -9.52 -4.48 -0.05
N PRO A 182 -10.59 -4.29 -0.86
CA PRO A 182 -10.74 -4.99 -2.13
C PRO A 182 -9.55 -4.87 -3.07
N PHE A 183 -8.83 -3.74 -3.09
CA PHE A 183 -7.64 -3.56 -3.91
C PHE A 183 -6.55 -4.58 -3.57
N TYR A 184 -6.23 -4.74 -2.29
CA TYR A 184 -5.25 -5.73 -1.85
C TYR A 184 -5.72 -7.17 -2.06
N LYS A 185 -7.02 -7.44 -1.87
CA LYS A 185 -7.62 -8.76 -2.18
C LYS A 185 -7.47 -9.10 -3.66
N MET A 186 -7.68 -8.16 -4.56
CA MET A 186 -7.45 -8.36 -6.00
C MET A 186 -5.99 -8.69 -6.30
N MET A 187 -5.03 -7.98 -5.70
CA MET A 187 -3.61 -8.28 -5.86
C MET A 187 -3.27 -9.71 -5.43
N LEU A 188 -3.89 -10.19 -4.36
CA LEU A 188 -3.72 -11.54 -3.82
C LEU A 188 -4.50 -12.61 -4.61
N GLY A 189 -5.42 -12.21 -5.49
CA GLY A 189 -6.35 -13.11 -6.16
C GLY A 189 -7.38 -13.74 -5.22
N LYS A 190 -7.74 -13.03 -4.14
CA LYS A 190 -8.76 -13.44 -3.17
C LYS A 190 -10.15 -12.99 -3.61
N GLN A 191 -11.16 -13.73 -3.16
CA GLN A 191 -12.55 -13.36 -3.38
C GLN A 191 -12.93 -12.10 -2.59
N ILE A 192 -13.62 -11.18 -3.26
CA ILE A 192 -14.24 -10.02 -2.62
C ILE A 192 -15.67 -10.41 -2.23
N THR A 193 -16.09 -10.06 -1.04
CA THR A 193 -17.35 -10.47 -0.43
C THR A 193 -18.18 -9.26 0.02
N LEU A 194 -19.41 -9.49 0.42
CA LEU A 194 -20.29 -8.42 0.93
C LEU A 194 -19.67 -7.67 2.12
N SER A 195 -18.93 -8.37 3.01
CA SER A 195 -18.28 -7.72 4.15
C SER A 195 -17.19 -6.69 3.74
N ASP A 196 -16.66 -6.79 2.54
CA ASP A 196 -15.69 -5.80 2.04
C ASP A 196 -16.36 -4.47 1.67
N MET A 197 -17.68 -4.49 1.39
CA MET A 197 -18.48 -3.28 1.13
C MET A 197 -18.62 -2.41 2.37
N GLU A 198 -18.73 -3.01 3.56
CA GLU A 198 -18.96 -2.28 4.82
C GLU A 198 -17.90 -1.20 5.07
N SER A 199 -16.64 -1.51 4.79
CA SER A 199 -15.52 -0.57 4.99
C SER A 199 -15.37 0.48 3.90
N VAL A 200 -16.02 0.31 2.75
CA VAL A 200 -15.92 1.20 1.58
C VAL A 200 -17.12 2.10 1.45
N ASP A 201 -18.32 1.54 1.66
CA ASP A 201 -19.60 2.21 1.52
C ASP A 201 -20.62 1.56 2.47
N SER A 202 -20.72 2.09 3.68
CA SER A 202 -21.58 1.54 4.72
C SER A 202 -23.06 1.67 4.40
N GLU A 203 -23.48 2.69 3.67
CA GLU A 203 -24.89 2.88 3.29
C GLU A 203 -25.29 1.83 2.25
N TYR A 204 -24.47 1.64 1.25
CA TYR A 204 -24.71 0.60 0.24
C TYR A 204 -24.65 -0.81 0.84
N PHE A 205 -23.70 -1.04 1.74
CA PHE A 205 -23.63 -2.30 2.51
C PHE A 205 -24.94 -2.58 3.25
N ASN A 206 -25.45 -1.60 4.00
CA ASN A 206 -26.71 -1.74 4.74
C ASN A 206 -27.89 -2.03 3.81
N SER A 207 -27.94 -1.40 2.64
CA SER A 207 -28.96 -1.68 1.63
C SER A 207 -28.88 -3.12 1.11
N LEU A 208 -27.69 -3.64 0.85
CA LEU A 208 -27.48 -5.03 0.43
C LEU A 208 -27.78 -6.03 1.55
N ILE A 209 -27.49 -5.70 2.81
CA ILE A 209 -27.87 -6.53 3.98
C ILE A 209 -29.39 -6.56 4.12
N TRP A 210 -30.06 -5.43 3.94
CA TRP A 210 -31.52 -5.40 3.98
C TRP A 210 -32.13 -6.32 2.91
N ILE A 211 -31.67 -6.26 1.67
CA ILE A 211 -32.08 -7.14 0.57
C ILE A 211 -31.84 -8.62 0.93
N LYS A 212 -30.67 -8.91 1.52
CA LYS A 212 -30.33 -10.27 1.95
C LYS A 212 -31.31 -10.82 2.98
N ASP A 213 -31.70 -10.01 3.98
CA ASP A 213 -32.47 -10.44 5.15
C ASP A 213 -33.96 -10.31 4.95
N ASN A 214 -34.45 -9.53 3.99
CA ASN A 214 -35.88 -9.28 3.71
C ASN A 214 -36.26 -9.72 2.30
N ASP A 215 -37.56 -9.65 2.01
CA ASP A 215 -38.09 -9.85 0.66
C ASP A 215 -37.91 -8.60 -0.18
N PRO A 216 -37.19 -8.64 -1.29
CA PRO A 216 -36.96 -7.48 -2.13
C PRO A 216 -38.02 -7.24 -3.21
N GLU A 217 -39.07 -8.07 -3.33
CA GLU A 217 -40.04 -7.98 -4.44
C GLU A 217 -40.73 -6.63 -4.51
N ASP A 218 -41.08 -6.03 -3.35
CA ASP A 218 -41.72 -4.70 -3.27
C ASP A 218 -40.81 -3.53 -3.67
N LEU A 219 -39.52 -3.77 -3.89
CA LEU A 219 -38.57 -2.74 -4.28
C LEU A 219 -38.45 -2.55 -5.82
N ASP A 220 -39.10 -3.42 -6.60
CA ASP A 220 -39.06 -3.41 -8.07
C ASP A 220 -37.62 -3.41 -8.65
N LEU A 221 -36.67 -4.00 -7.92
CA LEU A 221 -35.27 -4.07 -8.36
C LEU A 221 -35.10 -5.07 -9.50
N THR A 222 -34.25 -4.72 -10.44
CA THR A 222 -33.82 -5.62 -11.54
C THR A 222 -32.32 -5.91 -11.44
N PHE A 223 -31.81 -6.88 -12.25
CA PHE A 223 -30.38 -7.18 -12.34
C PHE A 223 -29.63 -6.11 -13.14
N SER A 224 -29.86 -4.83 -12.75
CA SER A 224 -29.18 -3.65 -13.28
C SER A 224 -28.77 -2.73 -12.14
N VAL A 225 -27.88 -1.81 -12.43
CA VAL A 225 -27.40 -0.75 -11.54
C VAL A 225 -27.33 0.56 -12.30
N GLU A 226 -27.49 1.66 -11.60
CA GLU A 226 -27.27 2.98 -12.16
C GLU A 226 -25.81 3.41 -11.98
N GLU A 227 -25.20 3.87 -13.05
CA GLU A 227 -23.87 4.50 -13.06
C GLU A 227 -24.04 5.99 -13.39
N ASP A 228 -23.43 6.83 -12.58
CA ASP A 228 -23.34 8.27 -12.86
C ASP A 228 -22.08 8.55 -13.68
N TYR A 229 -22.29 9.07 -14.91
CA TYR A 229 -21.26 9.56 -15.79
C TYR A 229 -21.37 11.08 -15.92
N PHE A 230 -20.70 11.81 -15.02
CA PHE A 230 -20.70 13.28 -15.00
C PHE A 230 -22.11 13.93 -14.96
N GLY A 231 -23.01 13.33 -14.18
CA GLY A 231 -24.38 13.78 -14.01
C GLY A 231 -25.38 13.14 -14.97
N GLU A 232 -24.93 12.27 -15.87
CA GLU A 232 -25.81 11.41 -16.67
C GLU A 232 -25.92 10.02 -16.03
N LEU A 233 -27.12 9.68 -15.55
CA LEU A 233 -27.40 8.36 -15.02
C LEU A 233 -27.57 7.36 -16.17
N THR A 234 -26.72 6.35 -16.23
CA THR A 234 -26.76 5.27 -17.20
C THR A 234 -27.06 3.96 -16.49
N GLU A 235 -28.09 3.26 -16.94
CA GLU A 235 -28.44 1.94 -16.41
C GLU A 235 -27.57 0.85 -17.05
N ARG A 236 -26.87 0.10 -16.20
CA ARG A 236 -26.00 -1.00 -16.61
C ARG A 236 -26.50 -2.36 -16.15
N GLU A 237 -26.59 -3.31 -17.07
CA GLU A 237 -26.98 -4.68 -16.76
C GLU A 237 -25.84 -5.41 -16.02
N LEU A 238 -26.18 -6.12 -14.95
CA LEU A 238 -25.27 -6.97 -14.17
C LEU A 238 -25.04 -8.33 -14.83
N LYS A 239 -26.02 -8.77 -15.62
CA LYS A 239 -25.97 -9.95 -16.49
C LYS A 239 -26.81 -9.72 -17.75
N PRO A 240 -26.57 -10.48 -18.85
CA PRO A 240 -27.34 -10.31 -20.09
C PRO A 240 -28.86 -10.41 -19.87
N GLY A 241 -29.62 -9.39 -20.33
CA GLY A 241 -31.06 -9.28 -20.13
C GLY A 241 -31.46 -8.94 -18.69
N GLY A 242 -30.53 -8.50 -17.86
CA GLY A 242 -30.75 -8.23 -16.43
C GLY A 242 -31.82 -7.18 -16.15
N LYS A 243 -32.02 -6.21 -17.02
CA LYS A 243 -33.06 -5.18 -16.89
C LYS A 243 -34.49 -5.74 -16.81
N GLU A 244 -34.70 -6.89 -17.45
CA GLU A 244 -36.00 -7.56 -17.49
C GLU A 244 -36.14 -8.62 -16.38
N ILE A 245 -35.14 -8.82 -15.56
CA ILE A 245 -35.12 -9.84 -14.51
C ILE A 245 -35.30 -9.18 -13.15
N THR A 246 -36.47 -9.36 -12.53
CA THR A 246 -36.77 -8.85 -11.21
C THR A 246 -35.99 -9.61 -10.13
N VAL A 247 -35.52 -8.88 -9.13
CA VAL A 247 -34.87 -9.44 -7.95
C VAL A 247 -35.92 -9.99 -7.00
N THR A 248 -35.83 -11.28 -6.67
CA THR A 248 -36.77 -12.02 -5.80
C THR A 248 -36.00 -12.67 -4.64
N ASN A 249 -36.74 -13.24 -3.68
CA ASN A 249 -36.13 -14.03 -2.61
C ASN A 249 -35.26 -15.19 -3.10
N GLU A 250 -35.58 -15.76 -4.27
CA GLU A 250 -34.90 -16.92 -4.82
C GLU A 250 -33.58 -16.54 -5.47
N ASN A 251 -33.47 -15.33 -6.07
CA ASN A 251 -32.30 -14.90 -6.83
C ASN A 251 -31.51 -13.74 -6.21
N LYS A 252 -31.95 -13.17 -5.08
CA LYS A 252 -31.32 -12.02 -4.43
C LYS A 252 -29.84 -12.23 -4.06
N MET A 253 -29.43 -13.45 -3.74
CA MET A 253 -28.04 -13.74 -3.43
C MET A 253 -27.16 -13.65 -4.67
N GLU A 254 -27.66 -14.06 -5.84
CA GLU A 254 -26.99 -13.83 -7.13
C GLU A 254 -26.87 -12.35 -7.44
N TYR A 255 -27.95 -11.58 -7.23
CA TYR A 255 -27.96 -10.14 -7.42
C TYR A 255 -26.87 -9.47 -6.55
N ILE A 256 -26.84 -9.73 -5.25
CA ILE A 256 -25.86 -9.20 -4.31
C ILE A 256 -24.43 -9.51 -4.79
N MET A 257 -24.17 -10.75 -5.18
CA MET A 257 -22.86 -11.17 -5.66
C MET A 257 -22.45 -10.44 -6.95
N LEU A 258 -23.39 -10.22 -7.88
CA LEU A 258 -23.12 -9.49 -9.11
C LEU A 258 -22.92 -8.01 -8.90
N VAL A 259 -23.65 -7.38 -7.94
CA VAL A 259 -23.42 -5.99 -7.52
C VAL A 259 -22.01 -5.82 -6.96
N ILE A 260 -21.56 -6.72 -6.08
CA ILE A 260 -20.20 -6.68 -5.51
C ILE A 260 -19.16 -6.86 -6.61
N LYS A 261 -19.36 -7.80 -7.52
CA LYS A 261 -18.47 -8.02 -8.66
C LYS A 261 -18.40 -6.79 -9.57
N TRP A 262 -19.54 -6.18 -9.87
CA TRP A 262 -19.60 -4.94 -10.65
C TRP A 262 -18.84 -3.82 -9.93
N ARG A 263 -19.17 -3.57 -8.66
CA ARG A 263 -18.64 -2.44 -7.87
C ARG A 263 -17.12 -2.46 -7.72
N PHE A 264 -16.53 -3.63 -7.49
CA PHE A 264 -15.11 -3.76 -7.17
C PHE A 264 -14.24 -4.35 -8.26
N ILE A 265 -14.81 -5.10 -9.22
CA ILE A 265 -14.01 -5.84 -10.20
C ILE A 265 -14.29 -5.33 -11.62
N SER A 266 -15.56 -5.45 -12.09
CA SER A 266 -15.85 -5.27 -13.51
C SER A 266 -15.58 -3.86 -14.01
N ARG A 267 -15.80 -2.84 -13.17
CA ARG A 267 -15.60 -1.42 -13.52
C ARG A 267 -14.14 -1.05 -13.72
N ILE A 268 -13.22 -1.79 -13.12
CA ILE A 268 -11.79 -1.44 -13.06
C ILE A 268 -10.88 -2.59 -13.55
N GLU A 269 -11.44 -3.57 -14.23
CA GLU A 269 -10.73 -4.80 -14.60
C GLU A 269 -9.47 -4.51 -15.43
N THR A 270 -9.58 -3.67 -16.45
CA THR A 270 -8.47 -3.32 -17.34
C THR A 270 -7.38 -2.53 -16.62
N GLN A 271 -7.77 -1.59 -15.75
CA GLN A 271 -6.84 -0.82 -14.92
C GLN A 271 -6.08 -1.72 -13.95
N MET A 272 -6.82 -2.61 -13.27
CA MET A 272 -6.21 -3.55 -12.31
C MET A 272 -5.29 -4.56 -13.00
N GLN A 273 -5.66 -5.05 -14.19
CA GLN A 273 -4.81 -5.91 -15.01
C GLN A 273 -3.50 -5.20 -15.40
N SER A 274 -3.58 -3.93 -15.81
CA SER A 274 -2.41 -3.13 -16.17
C SER A 274 -1.51 -2.86 -14.96
N PHE A 275 -2.09 -2.53 -13.82
CA PHE A 275 -1.35 -2.40 -12.56
C PHE A 275 -0.63 -3.72 -12.20
N MET A 276 -1.35 -4.85 -12.24
CA MET A 276 -0.77 -6.16 -11.92
C MET A 276 0.30 -6.59 -12.93
N LYS A 277 0.16 -6.22 -14.20
CA LYS A 277 1.21 -6.44 -15.22
C LYS A 277 2.51 -5.74 -14.82
N GLY A 278 2.43 -4.49 -14.39
CA GLY A 278 3.59 -3.73 -13.91
C GLY A 278 4.18 -4.34 -12.63
N PHE A 279 3.34 -4.63 -11.65
CA PHE A 279 3.75 -5.21 -10.36
C PHE A 279 4.42 -6.57 -10.52
N THR A 280 3.80 -7.46 -11.30
CA THR A 280 4.31 -8.83 -11.49
C THR A 280 5.55 -8.93 -12.36
N ALA A 281 5.90 -7.88 -13.08
CA ALA A 281 7.19 -7.77 -13.76
C ALA A 281 8.38 -7.78 -12.76
N LEU A 282 8.15 -7.38 -11.50
CA LEU A 282 9.17 -7.37 -10.46
C LEU A 282 8.91 -8.42 -9.36
N ILE A 283 7.67 -8.55 -8.90
CA ILE A 283 7.29 -9.45 -7.81
C ILE A 283 6.23 -10.44 -8.33
N GLN A 284 6.58 -11.70 -8.40
CA GLN A 284 5.61 -12.71 -8.82
C GLN A 284 4.43 -12.79 -7.85
N GLN A 285 3.21 -12.85 -8.36
CA GLN A 285 2.00 -12.85 -7.55
C GLN A 285 1.97 -13.98 -6.49
N ASN A 286 2.50 -15.17 -6.82
CA ASN A 286 2.57 -16.28 -5.88
C ASN A 286 3.46 -16.00 -4.66
N MET A 287 4.36 -15.03 -4.74
CA MET A 287 5.24 -14.66 -3.63
C MET A 287 4.51 -13.84 -2.57
N ILE A 288 3.56 -12.99 -2.97
CA ILE A 288 2.77 -12.17 -2.04
C ILE A 288 1.60 -12.93 -1.42
N LYS A 289 1.19 -14.07 -1.97
CA LYS A 289 0.08 -14.90 -1.44
C LYS A 289 0.32 -15.48 -0.03
N ILE A 290 1.53 -15.34 0.51
CA ILE A 290 1.81 -15.68 1.91
C ILE A 290 1.21 -14.66 2.88
N PHE A 291 0.97 -13.43 2.42
CA PHE A 291 0.37 -12.35 3.19
C PHE A 291 -1.15 -12.36 3.08
N ASP A 292 -1.83 -11.87 4.10
CA ASP A 292 -3.21 -11.45 3.97
C ASP A 292 -3.30 -10.00 3.45
N GLU A 293 -4.51 -9.50 3.23
CA GLU A 293 -4.74 -8.16 2.68
C GLU A 293 -4.23 -7.03 3.59
N ASN A 294 -4.33 -7.20 4.92
CA ASN A 294 -3.82 -6.22 5.87
C ASN A 294 -2.29 -6.27 5.93
N GLU A 295 -1.70 -7.45 5.89
CA GLU A 295 -0.25 -7.65 5.85
C GLU A 295 0.35 -7.15 4.54
N LEU A 296 -0.36 -7.29 3.40
CA LEU A 296 0.07 -6.74 2.12
C LEU A 296 0.04 -5.21 2.14
N GLU A 297 -0.98 -4.60 2.74
CA GLU A 297 -1.02 -3.15 2.98
C GLU A 297 0.20 -2.69 3.78
N LEU A 298 0.50 -3.37 4.87
CA LEU A 298 1.66 -3.07 5.72
C LEU A 298 3.00 -3.25 4.98
N LEU A 299 3.09 -4.27 4.12
CA LEU A 299 4.27 -4.50 3.28
C LEU A 299 4.50 -3.36 2.29
N MET A 300 3.43 -2.82 1.71
CA MET A 300 3.49 -1.78 0.67
C MET A 300 3.56 -0.37 1.25
N CYS A 301 2.79 -0.09 2.29
CA CYS A 301 2.53 1.26 2.78
C CYS A 301 2.99 1.50 4.24
N GLY A 302 3.36 0.46 4.98
CA GLY A 302 3.82 0.55 6.36
C GLY A 302 2.74 0.99 7.36
N LEU A 303 3.19 1.26 8.58
CA LEU A 303 2.34 1.73 9.68
C LEU A 303 2.17 3.25 9.63
N GLN A 304 0.95 3.71 9.94
CA GLN A 304 0.66 5.13 10.14
C GLN A 304 1.04 5.63 11.53
N ASP A 305 0.76 4.78 12.54
CA ASP A 305 0.99 5.16 13.92
C ASP A 305 2.47 5.03 14.27
N ILE A 306 3.01 6.10 14.83
CA ILE A 306 4.41 6.19 15.23
C ILE A 306 4.53 5.90 16.71
N ASP A 307 5.03 4.70 17.04
CA ASP A 307 5.44 4.35 18.41
C ASP A 307 6.73 5.08 18.78
N VAL A 308 6.58 6.16 19.54
CA VAL A 308 7.72 6.97 20.00
C VAL A 308 8.66 6.17 20.90
N ASN A 309 8.15 5.18 21.64
CA ASN A 309 9.00 4.32 22.48
C ASN A 309 9.88 3.41 21.63
N ASP A 310 9.32 2.88 20.53
CA ASP A 310 10.10 2.08 19.59
C ASP A 310 11.14 2.95 18.87
N TRP A 311 10.76 4.15 18.44
CA TRP A 311 11.68 5.11 17.84
C TRP A 311 12.85 5.40 18.77
N LYS A 312 12.56 5.74 20.02
CA LYS A 312 13.57 6.05 21.03
C LYS A 312 14.51 4.85 21.32
N ARG A 313 13.96 3.64 21.40
CA ARG A 313 14.77 2.42 21.63
C ARG A 313 15.76 2.13 20.51
N ASN A 314 15.38 2.44 19.28
CA ASN A 314 16.17 2.19 18.08
C ASN A 314 17.02 3.40 17.65
N THR A 315 17.10 4.45 18.47
CA THR A 315 17.92 5.64 18.21
C THR A 315 19.29 5.50 18.82
N ALA A 316 20.32 5.64 18.01
CA ALA A 316 21.71 5.69 18.46
C ALA A 316 22.17 7.16 18.62
N TYR A 317 22.85 7.44 19.71
CA TYR A 317 23.39 8.79 20.00
C TYR A 317 24.87 8.82 19.65
N LYS A 318 25.36 9.98 19.16
CA LYS A 318 26.77 10.18 18.79
C LYS A 318 27.32 11.48 19.38
N GLY A 319 28.66 11.56 19.46
CA GLY A 319 29.35 12.72 20.01
C GLY A 319 29.10 12.84 21.54
N GLU A 320 28.75 14.02 21.97
CA GLU A 320 28.45 14.33 23.38
C GLU A 320 27.04 13.88 23.79
N TYR A 321 26.16 13.56 22.82
CA TYR A 321 24.79 13.17 23.10
C TYR A 321 24.69 11.72 23.62
N ASN A 322 23.88 11.58 24.66
CA ASN A 322 23.49 10.30 25.25
C ASN A 322 22.01 10.40 25.71
N PRO A 323 21.36 9.29 26.10
CA PRO A 323 19.94 9.30 26.49
C PRO A 323 19.58 10.29 27.61
N ASN A 324 20.53 10.66 28.46
CA ASN A 324 20.34 11.55 29.60
C ASN A 324 20.80 13.00 29.34
N HIS A 325 21.35 13.27 28.16
CA HIS A 325 21.77 14.63 27.82
C HIS A 325 20.54 15.57 27.75
N PRO A 326 20.60 16.78 28.35
CA PRO A 326 19.43 17.67 28.44
C PRO A 326 18.73 17.95 27.09
N VAL A 327 19.50 18.15 26.03
CA VAL A 327 18.95 18.35 24.66
C VAL A 327 18.18 17.12 24.21
N ILE A 328 18.70 15.92 24.45
CA ILE A 328 18.05 14.65 24.08
C ILE A 328 16.77 14.42 24.89
N VAL A 329 16.81 14.71 26.18
CA VAL A 329 15.61 14.62 27.05
C VAL A 329 14.53 15.61 26.55
N ASN A 330 14.89 16.84 26.23
CA ASN A 330 13.98 17.83 25.67
C ASN A 330 13.46 17.43 24.29
N PHE A 331 14.29 16.87 23.42
CA PHE A 331 13.89 16.36 22.12
C PHE A 331 12.77 15.30 22.24
N TRP A 332 12.98 14.28 23.04
CA TRP A 332 11.97 13.24 23.23
C TRP A 332 10.70 13.78 23.89
N LYS A 333 10.84 14.70 24.85
CA LYS A 333 9.68 15.39 25.44
C LYS A 333 8.87 16.13 24.38
N ALA A 334 9.52 16.80 23.43
CA ALA A 334 8.84 17.46 22.32
C ALA A 334 8.13 16.43 21.40
N VAL A 335 8.82 15.35 21.00
CA VAL A 335 8.25 14.29 20.14
C VAL A 335 7.04 13.62 20.80
N TYR A 336 7.08 13.36 22.11
CA TYR A 336 5.91 12.84 22.84
C TYR A 336 4.74 13.82 22.86
N SER A 337 5.00 15.13 22.87
CA SER A 337 3.97 16.17 22.86
C SER A 337 3.30 16.38 21.51
N PHE A 338 3.89 15.87 20.43
CA PHE A 338 3.35 16.01 19.07
C PHE A 338 2.21 15.03 18.83
N ASN A 339 1.23 15.43 18.01
CA ASN A 339 0.25 14.51 17.46
C ASN A 339 0.89 13.60 16.39
N ASN A 340 0.15 12.59 15.93
CA ASN A 340 0.70 11.62 14.99
C ASN A 340 1.07 12.25 13.63
N GLU A 341 0.32 13.23 13.17
CA GLU A 341 0.62 13.96 11.93
C GLU A 341 1.97 14.70 12.02
N THR A 342 2.21 15.45 13.09
CA THR A 342 3.49 16.15 13.32
C THR A 342 4.65 15.18 13.47
N ARG A 343 4.43 14.01 14.11
CA ARG A 343 5.43 12.94 14.20
C ARG A 343 5.76 12.36 12.82
N SER A 344 4.76 12.14 11.97
CA SER A 344 4.95 11.66 10.60
C SER A 344 5.75 12.65 9.75
N ARG A 345 5.48 13.94 9.88
CA ARG A 345 6.26 15.01 9.23
C ARG A 345 7.71 15.06 9.73
N LEU A 346 7.90 14.92 11.05
CA LEU A 346 9.26 14.83 11.62
C LEU A 346 10.00 13.59 11.13
N LEU A 347 9.31 12.44 11.06
CA LEU A 347 9.89 11.21 10.54
C LEU A 347 10.32 11.39 9.07
N GLN A 348 9.47 12.02 8.26
CA GLN A 348 9.78 12.34 6.87
C GLN A 348 11.01 13.25 6.76
N PHE A 349 11.06 14.30 7.56
CA PHE A 349 12.20 15.22 7.61
C PHE A 349 13.51 14.49 7.92
N VAL A 350 13.48 13.54 8.87
CA VAL A 350 14.68 12.83 9.34
C VAL A 350 15.07 11.66 8.41
N THR A 351 14.10 11.03 7.74
CA THR A 351 14.29 9.72 7.08
C THR A 351 13.94 9.70 5.60
N GLY A 352 13.23 10.71 5.10
CA GLY A 352 12.64 10.75 3.76
C GLY A 352 11.36 9.93 3.60
N THR A 353 10.78 9.37 4.68
CA THR A 353 9.48 8.69 4.64
C THR A 353 8.62 9.05 5.83
N SER A 354 7.31 9.23 5.62
CA SER A 354 6.32 9.50 6.66
C SER A 354 5.82 8.24 7.38
N ARG A 355 6.27 7.05 6.95
CA ARG A 355 5.75 5.73 7.33
C ARG A 355 6.79 4.90 8.02
N VAL A 356 6.33 4.04 8.94
CA VAL A 356 7.18 3.10 9.66
C VAL A 356 6.98 1.69 9.08
N PRO A 357 8.05 0.95 8.74
CA PRO A 357 7.94 -0.45 8.39
C PRO A 357 7.25 -1.25 9.51
N MET A 358 6.58 -2.35 9.15
CA MET A 358 5.86 -3.18 10.12
C MET A 358 6.75 -3.71 11.26
N ASN A 359 8.02 -3.96 10.99
CA ASN A 359 8.99 -4.41 12.02
C ASN A 359 9.57 -3.25 12.84
N GLY A 360 9.06 -2.02 12.68
CA GLY A 360 9.40 -0.86 13.48
C GLY A 360 10.67 -0.12 13.05
N PHE A 361 11.14 0.74 13.95
CA PHE A 361 12.27 1.63 13.71
C PHE A 361 13.62 0.94 13.58
N SER A 362 13.72 -0.35 13.92
CA SER A 362 14.93 -1.14 13.68
C SER A 362 15.29 -1.28 12.19
N GLU A 363 14.32 -1.07 11.28
CA GLU A 363 14.52 -1.13 9.83
C GLU A 363 14.78 0.23 9.18
N ILE A 364 14.67 1.32 9.94
CA ILE A 364 14.87 2.69 9.44
C ILE A 364 16.21 3.23 9.94
N PHE A 365 17.16 3.43 9.03
CA PHE A 365 18.29 4.28 9.35
C PHE A 365 17.84 5.75 9.33
N ASN A 366 18.01 6.45 10.45
CA ASN A 366 17.70 7.86 10.57
C ASN A 366 18.87 8.60 11.25
N ARG A 367 19.07 9.86 10.85
CA ARG A 367 20.03 10.76 11.45
C ARG A 367 19.42 12.16 11.55
N ILE A 368 19.54 12.76 12.70
CA ILE A 368 19.26 14.18 12.90
C ILE A 368 20.43 14.78 13.68
N ASP A 369 20.95 15.89 13.21
CA ASP A 369 21.94 16.68 13.89
C ASP A 369 21.22 17.78 14.68
N LEU A 370 21.17 17.63 15.99
CA LEU A 370 20.46 18.56 16.87
C LEU A 370 21.45 19.65 17.35
N PRO A 371 21.13 20.93 17.10
CA PRO A 371 21.84 22.03 17.75
C PRO A 371 21.67 21.98 19.28
N PRO A 372 22.57 22.60 20.05
CA PRO A 372 22.56 22.56 21.51
C PRO A 372 21.48 23.46 22.12
N TYR A 373 20.22 23.24 21.78
CA TYR A 373 19.06 23.92 22.36
C TYR A 373 18.74 23.34 23.74
N PHE A 374 19.26 23.98 24.82
CA PHE A 374 19.00 23.54 26.18
C PHE A 374 17.62 23.91 26.69
N ASP A 375 17.00 24.96 26.12
CA ASP A 375 15.62 25.32 26.44
C ASP A 375 14.61 24.47 25.67
N TYR A 376 13.64 23.92 26.39
CA TYR A 376 12.62 23.07 25.81
C TYR A 376 11.73 23.81 24.80
N HIS A 377 11.33 25.03 25.10
CA HIS A 377 10.40 25.78 24.23
C HIS A 377 11.10 26.23 22.94
N GLU A 378 12.35 26.60 23.03
CA GLU A 378 13.18 26.93 21.88
C GLU A 378 13.40 25.73 20.99
N LEU A 379 13.79 24.57 21.55
CA LEU A 379 13.99 23.33 20.82
C LEU A 379 12.69 22.89 20.12
N ARG A 380 11.56 22.88 20.84
CA ARG A 380 10.26 22.49 20.29
C ARG A 380 9.82 23.42 19.15
N LYS A 381 9.98 24.73 19.31
CA LYS A 381 9.66 25.73 18.27
C LYS A 381 10.49 25.48 17.01
N ASN A 382 11.80 25.32 17.15
CA ASN A 382 12.70 25.14 16.02
C ASN A 382 12.48 23.81 15.31
N LEU A 383 12.16 22.72 16.04
CA LEU A 383 11.72 21.46 15.42
C LEU A 383 10.45 21.63 14.60
N LEU A 384 9.43 22.31 15.11
CA LEU A 384 8.20 22.56 14.37
C LEU A 384 8.48 23.42 13.13
N THR A 385 9.28 24.47 13.25
CA THR A 385 9.66 25.31 12.11
C THR A 385 10.40 24.50 11.04
N ALA A 386 11.32 23.63 11.43
CA ALA A 386 12.04 22.76 10.50
C ALA A 386 11.08 21.81 9.78
N VAL A 387 10.15 21.18 10.50
CA VAL A 387 9.17 20.23 9.97
C VAL A 387 8.15 20.91 9.03
N GLU A 388 7.74 22.14 9.35
CA GLU A 388 6.75 22.91 8.58
C GLU A 388 7.34 23.52 7.30
N ASN A 389 8.61 23.88 7.31
CA ASN A 389 9.29 24.56 6.19
C ASN A 389 10.08 23.60 5.29
N THR A 390 10.06 22.30 5.55
CA THR A 390 10.83 21.35 4.76
C THR A 390 10.12 21.05 3.45
N GLN A 391 10.67 21.56 2.36
CA GLN A 391 10.39 21.11 1.00
C GLN A 391 11.59 20.26 0.51
N GLY A 392 11.66 19.01 0.95
CA GLY A 392 12.69 18.10 0.51
C GLY A 392 13.80 17.80 1.51
N PHE A 393 14.52 16.72 1.25
CA PHE A 393 15.70 16.27 2.01
C PHE A 393 16.94 16.98 1.44
N GLU A 394 17.20 18.21 1.83
CA GLU A 394 18.51 18.83 1.61
C GLU A 394 19.51 18.15 2.54
N GLY A 395 20.38 17.31 1.97
CA GLY A 395 21.44 16.67 2.71
C GLY A 395 22.37 17.72 3.30
N VAL A 396 22.40 17.77 4.62
CA VAL A 396 23.42 18.54 5.34
C VAL A 396 24.71 17.74 5.28
N ASP A 397 25.79 18.38 4.82
CA ASP A 397 27.17 17.91 4.75
C ASP A 397 27.70 17.29 6.07
#